data_e6192d59f43fdece9fb6d307737eba89
#
_entry.id   e6192d59f43fdece9fb6d307737eba89
#
_cell.length_a   1.000
_cell.length_b   1.000
_cell.length_c   1.000
_cell.angle_alpha   90.00
_cell.angle_beta   90.00
_cell.angle_gamma   90.00
#
_symmetry.space_group_name_H-M   'P 1'
#
loop_
_entity.id
_entity.type
_entity.pdbx_description
1 polymer ?
#
loop_
_entity_poly.entity_id
_entity_poly.type
_entity_poly.pdbx_seq_one_letter_code
_entity_poly.pdbx_strand_id
1 'polypeptide(L)'
;MNRRTFLALMAATGAAGAVGNASTAAHVGGEELRDLPEVSSANGILDYELNVVTNPLELGGRQVTLETYNGQLPGAALRIRPGDNLRILLKNRIVPVGIPTNDVFMLPYCASKSNDARYDTRRACLHDFWNRWERRQTLAQEAIDTNLHTHGLQVSPQDPGDNVFLQIGPLNDHQYSYDVPTDQPAGLYWYHPHFHTATAHQVWNGLSGPIIVEGDIDAVPEIAEMRERTIVINEMWIADDSAEVPFTLVAPVAGPVPFVSFPSVPAAMYVPLNGQLLPDITMQPGEAQRWRVVAATPHRSIWLHVEGHTLHQIGTDGIPYASPRPRPHIMLAAANRAEFIIKAGEPGRYRIYAEAYDQGHPGGPRPRLPLATLVVRGKQVNSPMPSTLVEPPRMPDLPVVRRRTLVFSGDITGRTGMGIQFLIDGKEMDHERIDTEVEAGTIEEWTLVNEDIFQHPIHIHVNPFQVVDVQGIPPGDTSWNTEPDVWWDTFRLPPFGRYTLRMYFRPDITGKTVYHCHILPHEDRGMMGTLLIDPHGQYPGGGP
;
A
#
# COMPACT_ATOMS: atom_id res chain seq x y z
N MET A 1 4.39 28.74 -8.48
CA MET A 1 4.08 29.63 -7.30
C MET A 1 5.22 29.47 -6.33
N ASN A 2 5.76 30.54 -5.72
CA ASN A 2 6.90 30.37 -4.81
C ASN A 2 6.42 30.00 -3.38
N ARG A 3 7.33 29.42 -2.57
CA ARG A 3 7.05 28.94 -1.20
C ARG A 3 6.36 29.99 -0.30
N ARG A 4 6.72 31.29 -0.43
CA ARG A 4 6.13 32.37 0.37
C ARG A 4 4.68 32.65 -0.01
N THR A 5 4.36 32.65 -1.29
CA THR A 5 2.99 32.87 -1.80
C THR A 5 2.09 31.70 -1.44
N PHE A 6 2.61 30.48 -1.48
CA PHE A 6 1.90 29.28 -1.09
C PHE A 6 1.58 29.28 0.43
N LEU A 7 2.57 29.54 1.27
CA LEU A 7 2.39 29.62 2.73
C LEU A 7 1.46 30.77 3.16
N ALA A 8 1.46 31.88 2.43
CA ALA A 8 0.54 33.00 2.70
C ALA A 8 -0.91 32.67 2.32
N LEU A 9 -1.12 31.90 1.25
CA LEU A 9 -2.46 31.42 0.88
C LEU A 9 -3.01 30.44 1.93
N MET A 10 -2.15 29.59 2.50
CA MET A 10 -2.49 28.63 3.54
C MET A 10 -2.82 29.29 4.89
N ALA A 11 -2.17 30.39 5.22
CA ALA A 11 -2.46 31.16 6.44
C ALA A 11 -3.81 31.89 6.37
N ALA A 12 -4.30 32.20 5.16
CA ALA A 12 -5.57 32.89 4.95
C ALA A 12 -6.80 31.95 4.99
N THR A 13 -6.60 30.63 4.86
CA THR A 13 -7.67 29.63 4.90
C THR A 13 -7.77 28.89 6.24
N GLY A 14 -7.13 29.40 7.28
CA GLY A 14 -7.07 28.81 8.62
C GLY A 14 -8.44 28.62 9.28
N ALA A 15 -9.16 27.60 8.87
CA ALA A 15 -10.15 26.95 9.71
C ALA A 15 -9.39 25.94 10.59
N ALA A 16 -9.04 26.36 11.79
CA ALA A 16 -8.64 25.47 12.87
C ALA A 16 -9.81 24.52 13.15
N GLY A 17 -9.87 23.41 12.42
CA GLY A 17 -10.67 22.26 12.82
C GLY A 17 -10.10 21.81 14.16
N ALA A 18 -10.82 22.08 15.24
CA ALA A 18 -10.51 21.53 16.55
C ALA A 18 -10.36 20.01 16.35
N VAL A 19 -9.14 19.52 16.59
CA VAL A 19 -8.93 18.10 16.85
C VAL A 19 -9.73 17.84 18.12
N GLY A 20 -10.97 17.40 17.95
CA GLY A 20 -11.78 16.93 19.06
C GLY A 20 -10.95 15.88 19.77
N ASN A 21 -10.76 16.07 21.08
CA ASN A 21 -10.19 15.05 21.92
C ASN A 21 -10.95 13.77 21.60
N ALA A 22 -10.27 12.82 20.97
CA ALA A 22 -10.81 11.50 20.75
C ALA A 22 -11.30 11.03 22.13
N SER A 23 -12.61 10.86 22.28
CA SER A 23 -13.16 10.28 23.49
C SER A 23 -12.43 8.95 23.65
N THR A 24 -11.79 8.76 24.79
CA THR A 24 -11.17 7.51 25.19
C THR A 24 -12.28 6.49 25.38
N ALA A 25 -12.80 5.95 24.25
CA ALA A 25 -13.52 4.70 24.31
C ALA A 25 -12.58 3.69 24.96
N ALA A 26 -13.09 2.92 25.91
CA ALA A 26 -12.31 1.92 26.62
C ALA A 26 -11.65 1.00 25.61
N HIS A 27 -10.38 1.21 25.31
CA HIS A 27 -9.61 0.34 24.44
C HIS A 27 -9.44 -0.99 25.17
N VAL A 28 -10.01 -2.04 24.64
CA VAL A 28 -9.76 -3.42 25.07
C VAL A 28 -8.34 -3.76 24.57
N GLY A 29 -7.33 -3.18 25.23
CA GLY A 29 -5.93 -3.53 24.99
C GLY A 29 -5.54 -4.73 25.84
N GLY A 30 -4.54 -5.50 25.39
CA GLY A 30 -3.94 -6.59 26.15
C GLY A 30 -4.28 -7.99 25.66
N GLU A 31 -5.02 -8.14 24.55
CA GLU A 31 -5.09 -9.41 23.85
C GLU A 31 -3.78 -9.67 23.10
N GLU A 32 -3.32 -10.92 23.08
CA GLU A 32 -2.13 -11.30 22.31
C GLU A 32 -2.37 -11.03 20.82
N LEU A 33 -1.37 -10.50 20.12
CA LEU A 33 -1.43 -10.29 18.68
C LEU A 33 -1.67 -11.63 17.97
N ARG A 34 -2.73 -11.69 17.17
CA ARG A 34 -3.10 -12.89 16.40
C ARG A 34 -2.12 -13.07 15.24
N ASP A 35 -1.69 -14.31 15.06
CA ASP A 35 -1.03 -14.70 13.83
C ASP A 35 -2.07 -14.69 12.70
N LEU A 36 -1.65 -14.32 11.49
CA LEU A 36 -2.55 -14.31 10.33
C LEU A 36 -2.83 -15.74 9.86
N PRO A 37 -4.02 -16.02 9.32
CA PRO A 37 -4.22 -17.22 8.52
C PRO A 37 -3.19 -17.26 7.39
N GLU A 38 -2.64 -18.44 7.13
CA GLU A 38 -1.60 -18.62 6.12
C GLU A 38 -1.97 -19.73 5.15
N VAL A 39 -1.66 -19.50 3.87
CA VAL A 39 -1.81 -20.49 2.79
C VAL A 39 -0.47 -20.58 2.07
N SER A 40 0.09 -21.78 2.01
CA SER A 40 1.41 -22.04 1.43
C SER A 40 1.30 -22.78 0.10
N SER A 41 2.24 -22.49 -0.81
CA SER A 41 2.39 -23.23 -2.06
C SER A 41 2.74 -24.69 -1.83
N ALA A 42 2.26 -25.56 -2.70
CA ALA A 42 2.58 -26.98 -2.72
C ALA A 42 2.93 -27.42 -4.14
N ASN A 43 4.05 -28.15 -4.30
CA ASN A 43 4.51 -28.62 -5.60
C ASN A 43 4.67 -27.51 -6.67
N GLY A 44 5.14 -26.33 -6.25
CA GLY A 44 5.38 -25.20 -7.16
C GLY A 44 4.12 -24.40 -7.50
N ILE A 45 2.99 -24.62 -6.85
CA ILE A 45 1.73 -23.93 -7.13
C ILE A 45 1.06 -23.50 -5.83
N LEU A 46 0.51 -22.28 -5.81
CA LEU A 46 -0.47 -21.84 -4.83
C LEU A 46 -1.73 -21.42 -5.56
N ASP A 47 -2.81 -22.20 -5.39
CA ASP A 47 -4.15 -21.84 -5.85
C ASP A 47 -4.93 -21.21 -4.69
N TYR A 48 -5.44 -19.98 -4.87
CA TYR A 48 -6.16 -19.27 -3.83
C TYR A 48 -7.42 -18.57 -4.36
N GLU A 49 -8.54 -18.77 -3.68
CA GLU A 49 -9.77 -18.04 -3.96
C GLU A 49 -9.85 -16.80 -3.06
N LEU A 50 -9.91 -15.62 -3.67
CA LEU A 50 -9.91 -14.33 -3.01
C LEU A 50 -11.25 -13.63 -3.25
N ASN A 51 -12.16 -13.74 -2.28
CA ASN A 51 -13.45 -13.07 -2.36
C ASN A 51 -13.35 -11.66 -1.76
N VAL A 52 -13.69 -10.65 -2.51
CA VAL A 52 -13.88 -9.28 -2.01
C VAL A 52 -15.31 -9.16 -1.53
N VAL A 53 -15.51 -9.05 -0.23
CA VAL A 53 -16.83 -9.08 0.41
C VAL A 53 -17.04 -7.91 1.36
N THR A 54 -18.27 -7.43 1.44
CA THR A 54 -18.69 -6.48 2.50
C THR A 54 -19.26 -7.28 3.66
N ASN A 55 -18.65 -7.21 4.84
CA ASN A 55 -19.07 -7.98 6.00
C ASN A 55 -18.88 -7.23 7.31
N PRO A 56 -19.68 -7.54 8.36
CA PRO A 56 -19.46 -7.02 9.70
C PRO A 56 -18.24 -7.67 10.35
N LEU A 57 -17.43 -6.86 11.01
CA LEU A 57 -16.28 -7.27 11.82
C LEU A 57 -16.31 -6.56 13.16
N GLU A 58 -15.65 -7.16 14.15
CA GLU A 58 -15.40 -6.50 15.41
C GLU A 58 -14.03 -5.80 15.40
N LEU A 59 -14.01 -4.49 15.67
CA LEU A 59 -12.80 -3.71 15.78
C LEU A 59 -12.84 -2.88 17.08
N GLY A 60 -11.98 -3.24 18.05
CA GLY A 60 -11.88 -2.54 19.32
C GLY A 60 -13.17 -2.52 20.15
N GLY A 61 -13.93 -3.61 20.15
CA GLY A 61 -15.20 -3.75 20.89
C GLY A 61 -16.41 -3.16 20.16
N ARG A 62 -16.25 -2.77 18.87
CA ARG A 62 -17.33 -2.21 18.04
C ARG A 62 -17.56 -3.09 16.82
N GLN A 63 -18.82 -3.21 16.41
CA GLN A 63 -19.17 -3.81 15.12
C GLN A 63 -19.01 -2.75 14.03
N VAL A 64 -18.20 -3.06 13.02
CA VAL A 64 -17.95 -2.23 11.84
C VAL A 64 -18.22 -3.05 10.58
N THR A 65 -18.75 -2.42 9.54
CA THR A 65 -18.94 -3.07 8.24
C THR A 65 -17.87 -2.61 7.30
N LEU A 66 -17.07 -3.54 6.79
CA LEU A 66 -15.89 -3.28 5.97
C LEU A 66 -15.90 -4.12 4.71
N GLU A 67 -15.19 -3.66 3.69
CA GLU A 67 -14.80 -4.48 2.54
C GLU A 67 -13.51 -5.22 2.90
N THR A 68 -13.52 -6.53 2.73
CA THR A 68 -12.44 -7.38 3.18
C THR A 68 -12.17 -8.52 2.22
N TYR A 69 -10.99 -9.08 2.29
CA TYR A 69 -10.66 -10.33 1.61
C TYR A 69 -11.11 -11.53 2.45
N ASN A 70 -12.03 -12.33 1.90
CA ASN A 70 -12.57 -13.54 2.55
C ASN A 70 -13.14 -13.29 3.96
N GLY A 71 -13.67 -12.09 4.22
CA GLY A 71 -14.23 -11.73 5.53
C GLY A 71 -13.19 -11.49 6.62
N GLN A 72 -11.92 -11.29 6.28
CA GLN A 72 -10.80 -11.15 7.20
C GLN A 72 -10.14 -9.78 7.10
N LEU A 73 -9.60 -9.29 8.20
CA LEU A 73 -8.84 -8.05 8.30
C LEU A 73 -7.51 -8.31 9.02
N PRO A 74 -6.37 -8.21 8.32
CA PRO A 74 -6.21 -8.22 6.86
C PRO A 74 -6.53 -9.59 6.25
N GLY A 75 -6.41 -9.74 4.93
CA GLY A 75 -6.46 -11.03 4.24
C GLY A 75 -5.33 -11.96 4.66
N ALA A 76 -5.44 -13.24 4.28
CA ALA A 76 -4.48 -14.28 4.65
C ALA A 76 -3.06 -13.99 4.12
N ALA A 77 -2.04 -14.46 4.82
CA ALA A 77 -0.68 -14.50 4.33
C ALA A 77 -0.55 -15.59 3.25
N LEU A 78 -0.06 -15.21 2.08
CA LEU A 78 0.23 -16.13 0.98
C LEU A 78 1.72 -16.44 0.97
N ARG A 79 2.11 -17.69 1.21
CA ARG A 79 3.50 -18.11 1.30
C ARG A 79 3.90 -18.92 0.08
N ILE A 80 4.86 -18.40 -0.67
CA ILE A 80 5.35 -18.95 -1.95
C ILE A 80 6.88 -19.02 -1.95
N ARG A 81 7.44 -19.62 -2.99
CA ARG A 81 8.89 -19.69 -3.23
C ARG A 81 9.25 -19.13 -4.60
N PRO A 82 10.48 -18.69 -4.81
CA PRO A 82 10.98 -18.38 -6.15
C PRO A 82 10.76 -19.57 -7.10
N GLY A 83 10.19 -19.30 -8.27
CA GLY A 83 9.82 -20.32 -9.26
C GLY A 83 8.42 -20.90 -9.11
N ASP A 84 7.66 -20.54 -8.07
CA ASP A 84 6.26 -20.96 -7.94
C ASP A 84 5.35 -20.20 -8.91
N ASN A 85 4.20 -20.81 -9.22
CA ASN A 85 3.09 -20.14 -9.88
C ASN A 85 2.00 -19.82 -8.85
N LEU A 86 1.77 -18.53 -8.60
CA LEU A 86 0.70 -18.04 -7.73
C LEU A 86 -0.55 -17.80 -8.57
N ARG A 87 -1.63 -18.51 -8.27
CA ARG A 87 -2.92 -18.41 -8.95
C ARG A 87 -3.98 -17.88 -8.01
N ILE A 88 -4.56 -16.73 -8.34
CA ILE A 88 -5.60 -16.11 -7.51
C ILE A 88 -6.88 -15.96 -8.33
N LEU A 89 -7.92 -16.69 -7.95
CA LEU A 89 -9.26 -16.45 -8.46
C LEU A 89 -9.92 -15.34 -7.65
N LEU A 90 -9.81 -14.11 -8.15
CA LEU A 90 -10.45 -12.95 -7.54
C LEU A 90 -11.95 -12.96 -7.89
N LYS A 91 -12.77 -12.86 -6.85
CA LYS A 91 -14.23 -12.78 -6.98
C LYS A 91 -14.72 -11.49 -6.34
N ASN A 92 -15.18 -10.55 -7.17
CA ASN A 92 -15.78 -9.32 -6.65
C ASN A 92 -17.21 -9.63 -6.17
N ARG A 93 -17.41 -9.56 -4.87
CA ARG A 93 -18.71 -9.78 -4.18
C ARG A 93 -19.13 -8.54 -3.38
N ILE A 94 -18.54 -7.36 -3.71
CA ILE A 94 -18.97 -6.09 -3.13
C ILE A 94 -20.43 -5.87 -3.56
N VAL A 95 -21.27 -5.63 -2.56
CA VAL A 95 -22.67 -5.25 -2.80
C VAL A 95 -22.81 -3.80 -2.39
N PRO A 96 -23.18 -2.89 -3.29
CA PRO A 96 -23.33 -1.49 -2.95
C PRO A 96 -24.34 -1.31 -1.81
N VAL A 97 -23.95 -0.56 -0.79
CA VAL A 97 -24.82 -0.25 0.34
C VAL A 97 -26.01 0.58 -0.16
N GLY A 98 -27.22 0.15 0.13
CA GLY A 98 -28.45 0.83 -0.26
C GLY A 98 -29.13 0.28 -1.53
N ILE A 99 -28.53 -0.70 -2.20
CA ILE A 99 -29.27 -1.47 -3.22
C ILE A 99 -29.91 -2.66 -2.55
N PRO A 100 -31.23 -2.86 -2.71
CA PRO A 100 -31.86 -4.07 -2.28
C PRO A 100 -31.18 -5.26 -2.97
N THR A 101 -30.58 -6.17 -2.19
CA THR A 101 -29.91 -7.39 -2.67
C THR A 101 -30.87 -8.39 -3.33
N ASN A 102 -32.17 -8.07 -3.35
CA ASN A 102 -33.17 -8.89 -3.99
C ASN A 102 -33.13 -8.63 -5.50
N ASP A 103 -33.06 -9.66 -6.28
CA ASP A 103 -33.25 -9.69 -7.74
C ASP A 103 -34.46 -8.86 -8.25
N VAL A 104 -35.30 -8.39 -7.34
CA VAL A 104 -36.57 -7.70 -7.58
C VAL A 104 -36.40 -6.39 -8.36
N PHE A 105 -35.29 -5.65 -8.22
CA PHE A 105 -35.07 -4.39 -8.95
C PHE A 105 -34.22 -4.55 -10.21
N MET A 106 -33.25 -5.45 -10.21
CA MET A 106 -32.40 -5.68 -11.38
C MET A 106 -33.10 -6.53 -12.46
N LEU A 107 -33.89 -7.51 -12.06
CA LEU A 107 -34.66 -8.35 -12.99
C LEU A 107 -35.63 -7.55 -13.87
N PRO A 108 -36.42 -6.61 -13.33
CA PRO A 108 -37.29 -5.78 -14.17
C PRO A 108 -36.53 -4.87 -15.15
N TYR A 109 -35.37 -4.32 -14.74
CA TYR A 109 -34.56 -3.52 -15.65
C TYR A 109 -33.99 -4.37 -16.78
N CYS A 110 -33.37 -5.49 -16.47
CA CYS A 110 -32.83 -6.40 -17.48
C CYS A 110 -33.93 -7.05 -18.34
N ALA A 111 -35.08 -7.36 -17.75
CA ALA A 111 -36.24 -7.86 -18.50
C ALA A 111 -36.78 -6.81 -19.48
N SER A 112 -36.79 -5.53 -19.10
CA SER A 112 -37.21 -4.42 -20.00
C SER A 112 -36.24 -4.23 -21.16
N LYS A 113 -35.04 -4.77 -21.11
CA LYS A 113 -33.98 -4.67 -22.15
C LYS A 113 -33.77 -5.96 -22.94
N SER A 114 -34.60 -6.98 -22.71
CA SER A 114 -34.46 -8.32 -23.33
C SER A 114 -34.50 -8.30 -24.87
N ASN A 115 -35.09 -7.26 -25.48
CA ASN A 115 -35.14 -7.09 -26.93
C ASN A 115 -34.05 -6.16 -27.50
N ASP A 116 -33.13 -5.71 -26.69
CA ASP A 116 -32.05 -4.83 -27.14
C ASP A 116 -30.80 -5.70 -27.47
N ALA A 117 -30.42 -5.74 -28.74
CA ALA A 117 -29.33 -6.58 -29.24
C ALA A 117 -27.94 -6.27 -28.60
N ARG A 118 -27.81 -5.17 -27.84
CA ARG A 118 -26.61 -4.86 -27.05
C ARG A 118 -26.47 -5.73 -25.79
N TYR A 119 -27.55 -6.41 -25.39
CA TYR A 119 -27.64 -7.19 -24.16
C TYR A 119 -27.94 -8.66 -24.47
N ASP A 120 -27.00 -9.29 -25.13
CA ASP A 120 -27.09 -10.72 -25.46
C ASP A 120 -26.93 -11.65 -24.23
N THR A 121 -26.48 -11.08 -23.11
CA THR A 121 -26.31 -11.80 -21.85
C THR A 121 -26.81 -10.99 -20.66
N ARG A 122 -27.23 -11.69 -19.58
CA ARG A 122 -27.53 -11.09 -18.27
C ARG A 122 -26.37 -10.21 -17.77
N ARG A 123 -25.15 -10.63 -18.04
CA ARG A 123 -23.90 -9.94 -17.67
C ARG A 123 -23.79 -8.57 -18.34
N ALA A 124 -24.03 -8.48 -19.65
CA ALA A 124 -23.99 -7.21 -20.38
C ALA A 124 -25.05 -6.22 -19.87
N CYS A 125 -26.25 -6.71 -19.53
CA CYS A 125 -27.28 -5.86 -18.95
C CYS A 125 -26.93 -5.35 -17.54
N LEU A 126 -26.37 -6.19 -16.69
CA LEU A 126 -25.92 -5.80 -15.35
C LEU A 126 -24.81 -4.73 -15.45
N HIS A 127 -23.87 -4.92 -16.35
CA HIS A 127 -22.80 -3.95 -16.60
C HIS A 127 -23.34 -2.59 -17.07
N ASP A 128 -24.32 -2.57 -18.02
CA ASP A 128 -24.95 -1.31 -18.44
C ASP A 128 -25.80 -0.65 -17.34
N PHE A 129 -26.48 -1.46 -16.53
CA PHE A 129 -27.22 -0.95 -15.38
C PHE A 129 -26.30 -0.23 -14.41
N TRP A 130 -25.17 -0.84 -14.05
CA TRP A 130 -24.16 -0.28 -13.18
C TRP A 130 -23.52 0.98 -13.77
N ASN A 131 -23.08 0.97 -15.02
CA ASN A 131 -22.49 2.11 -15.70
C ASN A 131 -23.41 3.33 -15.81
N ARG A 132 -24.73 3.11 -15.90
CA ARG A 132 -25.72 4.22 -15.91
C ARG A 132 -26.04 4.72 -14.52
N TRP A 133 -25.95 3.83 -13.54
CA TRP A 133 -26.18 4.15 -12.15
C TRP A 133 -25.01 4.94 -11.59
N GLU A 134 -23.78 4.55 -11.88
CA GLU A 134 -22.53 5.23 -11.54
C GLU A 134 -22.53 6.70 -11.95
N ARG A 135 -22.99 7.03 -13.15
CA ARG A 135 -23.07 8.42 -13.63
C ARG A 135 -24.01 9.33 -12.84
N ARG A 136 -24.76 8.82 -11.89
CA ARG A 136 -25.74 9.55 -11.08
C ARG A 136 -25.44 9.60 -9.60
N GLN A 137 -24.37 8.96 -9.15
CA GLN A 137 -24.10 8.77 -7.73
C GLN A 137 -22.76 9.40 -7.31
N THR A 138 -22.62 9.69 -6.03
CA THR A 138 -21.43 10.28 -5.42
C THR A 138 -20.26 9.29 -5.34
N LEU A 139 -19.03 9.80 -5.25
CA LEU A 139 -17.76 9.06 -5.22
C LEU A 139 -17.73 7.79 -4.34
N ALA A 140 -18.54 7.73 -3.28
CA ALA A 140 -18.63 6.53 -2.43
C ALA A 140 -19.24 5.29 -3.12
N GLN A 141 -19.82 5.47 -4.30
CA GLN A 141 -20.49 4.42 -5.08
C GLN A 141 -19.71 4.05 -6.35
N GLU A 142 -18.69 4.81 -6.69
CA GLU A 142 -17.78 4.48 -7.79
C GLU A 142 -16.79 3.37 -7.40
N ALA A 143 -16.63 3.09 -6.10
CA ALA A 143 -15.63 2.19 -5.54
C ALA A 143 -16.05 0.71 -5.50
N ILE A 144 -16.98 0.27 -6.34
CA ILE A 144 -17.46 -1.12 -6.38
C ILE A 144 -16.68 -2.02 -7.35
N ASP A 145 -15.95 -1.41 -8.28
CA ASP A 145 -15.06 -2.15 -9.17
C ASP A 145 -13.72 -2.35 -8.48
N THR A 146 -13.08 -3.47 -8.74
CA THR A 146 -11.81 -3.81 -8.11
C THR A 146 -10.87 -4.50 -9.09
N ASN A 147 -9.65 -4.70 -8.68
CA ASN A 147 -8.66 -5.56 -9.30
C ASN A 147 -7.67 -6.04 -8.24
N LEU A 148 -6.52 -6.54 -8.64
CA LEU A 148 -5.49 -6.98 -7.73
C LEU A 148 -4.12 -6.57 -8.24
N HIS A 149 -3.29 -6.07 -7.34
CA HIS A 149 -1.87 -5.82 -7.51
C HIS A 149 -1.07 -6.63 -6.50
N THR A 150 0.00 -7.28 -6.97
CA THR A 150 0.96 -8.00 -6.12
C THR A 150 2.22 -7.15 -5.93
N HIS A 151 2.14 -6.24 -4.95
CA HIS A 151 3.11 -5.19 -4.71
C HIS A 151 4.51 -5.71 -4.41
N GLY A 152 5.45 -5.37 -5.26
CA GLY A 152 6.87 -5.69 -5.15
C GLY A 152 7.29 -7.00 -5.83
N LEU A 153 6.36 -7.88 -6.24
CA LEU A 153 6.71 -9.05 -7.03
C LEU A 153 7.20 -8.63 -8.43
N GLN A 154 8.27 -9.26 -8.91
CA GLN A 154 8.85 -9.02 -10.23
C GLN A 154 8.19 -9.95 -11.26
N VAL A 155 6.92 -9.70 -11.54
CA VAL A 155 6.07 -10.55 -12.38
C VAL A 155 5.59 -9.80 -13.63
N SER A 156 5.05 -10.51 -14.62
CA SER A 156 4.49 -9.89 -15.82
C SER A 156 3.36 -8.92 -15.49
N PRO A 157 3.38 -7.67 -15.98
CA PRO A 157 2.28 -6.73 -15.82
C PRO A 157 1.14 -6.95 -16.82
N GLN A 158 1.20 -7.99 -17.63
CA GLN A 158 0.19 -8.32 -18.63
C GLN A 158 -0.79 -9.36 -18.07
N ASP A 159 -2.03 -9.35 -18.53
CA ASP A 159 -3.00 -10.40 -18.23
C ASP A 159 -2.47 -11.79 -18.67
N PRO A 160 -2.58 -12.83 -17.83
CA PRO A 160 -3.26 -12.91 -16.54
C PRO A 160 -2.38 -12.57 -15.33
N GLY A 161 -1.25 -11.88 -15.49
CA GLY A 161 -0.35 -11.45 -14.40
C GLY A 161 -0.85 -10.17 -13.70
N ASP A 162 0.08 -9.27 -13.36
CA ASP A 162 -0.16 -8.07 -12.55
C ASP A 162 -0.75 -6.91 -13.37
N ASN A 163 -1.84 -7.16 -14.10
CA ASN A 163 -2.50 -6.16 -14.93
C ASN A 163 -3.42 -5.26 -14.09
N VAL A 164 -2.92 -4.11 -13.69
CA VAL A 164 -3.65 -3.13 -12.87
C VAL A 164 -4.69 -2.32 -13.67
N PHE A 165 -4.76 -2.47 -14.98
CA PHE A 165 -5.77 -1.83 -15.82
C PHE A 165 -7.09 -2.62 -15.92
N LEU A 166 -7.15 -3.80 -15.29
CA LEU A 166 -8.36 -4.60 -15.27
C LEU A 166 -9.43 -3.94 -14.42
N GLN A 167 -10.67 -4.02 -14.92
CA GLN A 167 -11.88 -3.59 -14.22
C GLN A 167 -12.75 -4.81 -13.94
N ILE A 168 -12.82 -5.23 -12.69
CA ILE A 168 -13.59 -6.37 -12.24
C ILE A 168 -14.80 -5.86 -11.47
N GLY A 169 -15.91 -5.67 -12.17
CA GLY A 169 -17.16 -5.18 -11.59
C GLY A 169 -17.82 -6.18 -10.63
N PRO A 170 -18.84 -5.76 -9.89
CA PRO A 170 -19.59 -6.62 -8.98
C PRO A 170 -20.08 -7.89 -9.64
N LEU A 171 -20.02 -9.00 -8.90
CA LEU A 171 -20.41 -10.36 -9.32
C LEU A 171 -19.57 -10.92 -10.48
N ASN A 172 -18.49 -10.26 -10.86
CA ASN A 172 -17.51 -10.77 -11.81
C ASN A 172 -16.36 -11.46 -11.09
N ASP A 173 -15.72 -12.37 -11.82
CA ASP A 173 -14.56 -13.13 -11.38
C ASP A 173 -13.44 -12.93 -12.39
N HIS A 174 -12.19 -12.96 -11.91
CA HIS A 174 -11.01 -12.95 -12.78
C HIS A 174 -9.95 -13.91 -12.22
N GLN A 175 -9.32 -14.68 -13.12
CA GLN A 175 -8.24 -15.59 -12.75
C GLN A 175 -6.90 -14.92 -13.03
N TYR A 176 -6.19 -14.54 -11.97
CA TYR A 176 -4.79 -14.13 -12.06
C TYR A 176 -3.87 -15.35 -12.01
N SER A 177 -2.74 -15.25 -12.70
CA SER A 177 -1.66 -16.24 -12.67
C SER A 177 -0.32 -15.53 -12.75
N TYR A 178 0.45 -15.61 -11.69
CA TYR A 178 1.75 -14.96 -11.55
C TYR A 178 2.85 -16.02 -11.57
N ASP A 179 3.67 -16.01 -12.62
CA ASP A 179 4.89 -16.82 -12.66
C ASP A 179 5.98 -16.08 -11.87
N VAL A 180 6.23 -16.53 -10.66
CA VAL A 180 7.24 -15.92 -9.79
C VAL A 180 8.63 -16.29 -10.29
N PRO A 181 9.51 -15.32 -10.60
CA PRO A 181 10.85 -15.63 -11.07
C PRO A 181 11.65 -16.50 -10.09
N THR A 182 12.52 -17.34 -10.62
CA THR A 182 13.40 -18.20 -9.79
C THR A 182 14.44 -17.41 -9.01
N ASP A 183 14.67 -16.16 -9.37
CA ASP A 183 15.55 -15.20 -8.71
C ASP A 183 14.78 -14.08 -7.95
N GLN A 184 13.46 -14.27 -7.74
CA GLN A 184 12.69 -13.36 -6.87
C GLN A 184 13.32 -13.35 -5.48
N PRO A 185 13.71 -12.18 -4.93
CA PRO A 185 14.27 -12.12 -3.59
C PRO A 185 13.31 -12.65 -2.53
N ALA A 186 13.86 -13.38 -1.56
CA ALA A 186 13.10 -13.85 -0.42
C ALA A 186 12.81 -12.70 0.55
N GLY A 187 11.53 -12.51 0.90
CA GLY A 187 11.14 -11.39 1.76
C GLY A 187 9.64 -11.18 1.85
N LEU A 188 9.27 -10.01 2.36
CA LEU A 188 7.88 -9.60 2.54
C LEU A 188 7.39 -8.71 1.41
N TYR A 189 6.34 -9.14 0.77
CA TYR A 189 5.55 -8.48 -0.26
C TYR A 189 4.11 -8.38 0.22
N TRP A 190 3.20 -7.79 -0.57
CA TRP A 190 1.80 -7.73 -0.19
C TRP A 190 0.89 -7.62 -1.40
N TYR A 191 -0.41 -7.81 -1.22
CA TYR A 191 -1.41 -7.67 -2.26
C TYR A 191 -2.51 -6.71 -1.81
N HIS A 192 -3.02 -5.92 -2.75
CA HIS A 192 -4.08 -4.95 -2.52
C HIS A 192 -4.79 -4.59 -3.83
N PRO A 193 -5.99 -3.97 -3.78
CA PRO A 193 -6.65 -3.47 -4.98
C PRO A 193 -5.89 -2.27 -5.56
N HIS A 194 -5.99 -2.11 -6.88
CA HIS A 194 -5.32 -1.03 -7.62
C HIS A 194 -6.22 -0.43 -8.70
N PHE A 195 -7.53 -0.55 -8.54
CA PHE A 195 -8.45 0.04 -9.49
C PHE A 195 -8.47 1.56 -9.32
N HIS A 196 -8.00 2.28 -10.36
CA HIS A 196 -7.89 3.74 -10.32
C HIS A 196 -9.23 4.39 -9.99
N THR A 197 -9.24 5.35 -9.08
CA THR A 197 -10.37 6.03 -8.41
C THR A 197 -10.99 5.30 -7.22
N ALA A 198 -10.67 4.02 -6.99
CA ALA A 198 -11.20 3.22 -5.89
C ALA A 198 -10.13 2.69 -4.92
N THR A 199 -8.85 2.78 -5.27
CA THR A 199 -7.75 2.20 -4.50
C THR A 199 -7.73 2.68 -3.06
N ALA A 200 -7.81 3.99 -2.83
CA ALA A 200 -7.80 4.57 -1.48
C ALA A 200 -8.98 4.07 -0.63
N HIS A 201 -10.18 4.08 -1.20
CA HIS A 201 -11.38 3.62 -0.52
C HIS A 201 -11.24 2.15 -0.09
N GLN A 202 -10.85 1.29 -1.01
CA GLN A 202 -10.77 -0.15 -0.78
C GLN A 202 -9.67 -0.54 0.22
N VAL A 203 -8.51 0.12 0.17
CA VAL A 203 -7.43 -0.13 1.15
C VAL A 203 -7.79 0.43 2.53
N TRP A 204 -8.50 1.58 2.64
CA TRP A 204 -9.03 2.06 3.91
C TRP A 204 -10.07 1.12 4.53
N ASN A 205 -10.81 0.39 3.71
CA ASN A 205 -11.74 -0.66 4.17
C ASN A 205 -11.02 -1.90 4.69
N GLY A 206 -9.73 -2.10 4.35
CA GLY A 206 -8.93 -3.20 4.85
C GLY A 206 -8.54 -4.23 3.79
N LEU A 207 -8.80 -3.96 2.51
CA LEU A 207 -8.39 -4.82 1.41
C LEU A 207 -6.87 -4.81 1.25
N SER A 208 -6.21 -5.65 2.01
CA SER A 208 -4.76 -5.87 2.00
C SER A 208 -4.43 -7.24 2.56
N GLY A 209 -3.33 -7.84 2.12
CA GLY A 209 -2.81 -9.06 2.70
C GLY A 209 -1.34 -9.26 2.35
N PRO A 210 -0.54 -9.91 3.21
CA PRO A 210 0.88 -10.12 2.96
C PRO A 210 1.13 -11.29 2.01
N ILE A 211 2.22 -11.18 1.22
CA ILE A 211 2.82 -12.27 0.47
C ILE A 211 4.22 -12.48 1.04
N ILE A 212 4.56 -13.70 1.38
CA ILE A 212 5.87 -14.08 1.88
C ILE A 212 6.53 -14.95 0.83
N VAL A 213 7.65 -14.47 0.30
CA VAL A 213 8.52 -15.30 -0.55
C VAL A 213 9.58 -15.92 0.35
N GLU A 214 9.53 -17.24 0.53
CA GLU A 214 10.53 -18.01 1.27
C GLU A 214 11.77 -18.27 0.42
N GLY A 215 12.95 -18.21 1.03
CA GLY A 215 14.18 -18.52 0.32
C GLY A 215 15.39 -18.61 1.24
N ASP A 216 16.52 -18.16 0.75
CA ASP A 216 17.83 -18.32 1.37
C ASP A 216 17.97 -17.65 2.74
N ILE A 217 17.36 -16.48 2.95
CA ILE A 217 17.38 -15.80 4.25
C ILE A 217 16.67 -16.62 5.34
N ASP A 218 15.65 -17.41 4.97
CA ASP A 218 14.92 -18.26 5.90
C ASP A 218 15.75 -19.47 6.36
N ALA A 219 16.79 -19.83 5.58
CA ALA A 219 17.72 -20.91 5.90
C ALA A 219 18.93 -20.46 6.74
N VAL A 220 19.08 -19.16 7.04
CA VAL A 220 20.10 -18.67 7.98
C VAL A 220 19.83 -19.30 9.35
N PRO A 221 20.78 -20.04 9.95
CA PRO A 221 20.51 -20.90 11.11
C PRO A 221 19.83 -20.18 12.27
N GLU A 222 20.30 -18.98 12.60
CA GLU A 222 19.72 -18.19 13.70
C GLU A 222 18.30 -17.72 13.38
N ILE A 223 18.02 -17.40 12.11
CA ILE A 223 16.70 -16.96 11.65
C ILE A 223 15.71 -18.14 11.61
N ALA A 224 16.16 -19.30 11.12
CA ALA A 224 15.34 -20.50 11.02
C ALA A 224 14.78 -20.97 12.38
N GLU A 225 15.50 -20.67 13.47
CA GLU A 225 15.09 -21.00 14.84
C GLU A 225 14.21 -19.92 15.51
N MET A 226 14.09 -18.73 14.89
CA MET A 226 13.32 -17.63 15.47
C MET A 226 11.82 -17.83 15.25
N ARG A 227 11.02 -17.43 16.23
CA ARG A 227 9.61 -17.20 15.98
C ARG A 227 9.47 -16.05 14.98
N GLU A 228 8.75 -16.31 13.91
CA GLU A 228 8.35 -15.29 12.93
C GLU A 228 7.02 -14.67 13.31
N ARG A 229 6.90 -13.36 13.07
CA ARG A 229 5.61 -12.63 13.15
C ARG A 229 5.41 -11.80 11.90
N THR A 230 4.28 -12.00 11.24
CA THR A 230 3.84 -11.14 10.13
C THR A 230 2.83 -10.14 10.66
N ILE A 231 3.13 -8.86 10.49
CA ILE A 231 2.35 -7.75 11.05
C ILE A 231 1.92 -6.83 9.90
N VAL A 232 0.63 -6.72 9.71
CA VAL A 232 0.02 -5.77 8.76
C VAL A 232 -0.51 -4.58 9.57
N ILE A 233 0.01 -3.40 9.29
CA ILE A 233 -0.44 -2.15 9.88
C ILE A 233 -1.43 -1.50 8.91
N ASN A 234 -2.70 -1.46 9.27
CA ASN A 234 -3.72 -0.77 8.49
C ASN A 234 -3.98 0.64 9.07
N GLU A 235 -4.53 1.53 8.28
CA GLU A 235 -5.10 2.80 8.71
C GLU A 235 -6.56 2.84 8.29
N MET A 236 -7.46 3.11 9.23
CA MET A 236 -8.90 3.07 9.00
C MET A 236 -9.57 4.30 9.58
N TRP A 237 -10.54 4.85 8.85
CA TRP A 237 -11.38 5.93 9.32
C TRP A 237 -12.79 5.41 9.53
N ILE A 238 -13.28 5.41 10.75
CA ILE A 238 -14.58 4.85 11.12
C ILE A 238 -15.46 5.98 11.65
N ALA A 239 -16.67 6.11 11.09
CA ALA A 239 -17.64 7.11 11.52
C ALA A 239 -18.03 6.89 13.00
N ASP A 240 -18.27 7.97 13.73
CA ASP A 240 -18.68 7.92 15.13
C ASP A 240 -20.16 7.49 15.26
N ASP A 241 -20.48 6.77 16.34
CA ASP A 241 -21.76 6.09 16.63
C ASP A 241 -23.00 6.97 16.77
N SER A 242 -22.85 8.29 16.69
CA SER A 242 -23.94 9.20 16.99
C SER A 242 -25.03 9.33 15.91
N ALA A 243 -24.87 8.67 14.77
CA ALA A 243 -25.87 8.65 13.72
C ALA A 243 -26.38 7.22 13.48
N GLU A 244 -27.69 7.04 13.37
CA GLU A 244 -28.36 5.77 13.04
C GLU A 244 -28.02 5.22 11.63
N VAL A 245 -26.84 5.53 11.09
CA VAL A 245 -26.34 5.00 9.83
C VAL A 245 -25.48 3.79 10.16
N PRO A 246 -25.78 2.61 9.62
CA PRO A 246 -24.90 1.45 9.80
C PRO A 246 -23.49 1.87 9.37
N PHE A 247 -22.51 1.55 10.23
CA PHE A 247 -21.11 1.97 10.13
C PHE A 247 -20.61 1.68 8.71
N THR A 248 -20.61 2.70 7.91
CA THR A 248 -19.94 2.69 6.63
C THR A 248 -18.61 3.38 6.86
N LEU A 249 -17.53 2.79 6.43
CA LEU A 249 -16.29 3.52 6.31
C LEU A 249 -16.60 4.75 5.49
N VAL A 250 -16.47 5.93 6.07
CA VAL A 250 -16.64 7.16 5.33
C VAL A 250 -15.30 7.38 4.66
N ALA A 251 -15.18 6.89 3.43
CA ALA A 251 -14.10 7.34 2.58
C ALA A 251 -14.13 8.87 2.60
N PRO A 252 -12.99 9.53 2.70
CA PRO A 252 -12.93 10.97 2.70
C PRO A 252 -13.60 11.47 1.43
N VAL A 253 -14.79 12.06 1.55
CA VAL A 253 -15.52 12.59 0.42
C VAL A 253 -14.71 13.73 -0.16
N ALA A 254 -14.44 13.67 -1.46
CA ALA A 254 -13.85 14.75 -2.21
C ALA A 254 -14.81 15.96 -2.20
N GLY A 255 -14.65 16.83 -1.21
CA GLY A 255 -15.32 18.13 -1.17
C GLY A 255 -14.36 19.22 -1.68
N PRO A 256 -14.85 20.45 -1.91
CA PRO A 256 -14.01 21.60 -2.28
C PRO A 256 -13.06 22.05 -1.17
N VAL A 257 -12.84 21.23 -0.14
CA VAL A 257 -11.90 21.54 0.93
C VAL A 257 -10.51 21.14 0.47
N PRO A 258 -9.60 22.11 0.34
CA PRO A 258 -8.25 21.83 -0.11
C PRO A 258 -7.54 20.89 0.87
N PHE A 259 -6.92 19.83 0.38
CA PHE A 259 -5.84 19.06 1.03
C PHE A 259 -6.14 17.86 1.90
N VAL A 260 -7.29 17.70 2.49
CA VAL A 260 -7.61 16.47 3.21
C VAL A 260 -9.03 16.12 2.88
N SER A 261 -9.25 14.94 2.35
CA SER A 261 -10.59 14.39 2.34
C SER A 261 -10.93 14.07 3.79
N PHE A 262 -11.60 14.98 4.47
CA PHE A 262 -12.21 14.65 5.77
C PHE A 262 -13.51 13.91 5.50
N PRO A 263 -13.85 12.91 6.30
CA PRO A 263 -15.18 12.35 6.23
C PRO A 263 -16.22 13.45 6.45
N SER A 264 -17.29 13.41 5.68
CA SER A 264 -18.42 14.37 5.80
C SER A 264 -19.17 14.23 7.12
N VAL A 265 -18.87 13.19 7.88
CA VAL A 265 -19.37 12.92 9.24
C VAL A 265 -18.20 12.80 10.21
N PRO A 266 -18.38 13.05 11.51
CA PRO A 266 -17.35 12.79 12.49
C PRO A 266 -16.85 11.36 12.39
N ALA A 267 -15.53 11.19 12.24
CA ALA A 267 -14.91 9.88 12.16
C ALA A 267 -13.65 9.84 13.02
N ALA A 268 -13.39 8.69 13.63
CA ALA A 268 -12.17 8.42 14.35
C ALA A 268 -11.22 7.61 13.48
N MET A 269 -9.93 7.91 13.58
CA MET A 269 -8.88 7.17 12.90
C MET A 269 -8.36 6.07 13.82
N TYR A 270 -8.27 4.88 13.27
CA TYR A 270 -7.71 3.69 13.92
C TYR A 270 -6.53 3.16 13.14
N VAL A 271 -5.54 2.61 13.85
CA VAL A 271 -4.36 1.96 13.24
C VAL A 271 -4.23 0.56 13.85
N PRO A 272 -5.02 -0.41 13.35
CA PRO A 272 -4.94 -1.77 13.84
C PRO A 272 -3.70 -2.52 13.31
N LEU A 273 -3.20 -3.45 14.11
CA LEU A 273 -2.21 -4.45 13.74
C LEU A 273 -2.94 -5.79 13.61
N ASN A 274 -2.87 -6.42 12.46
CA ASN A 274 -3.59 -7.67 12.16
C ASN A 274 -5.08 -7.62 12.57
N GLY A 275 -5.73 -6.47 12.31
CA GLY A 275 -7.13 -6.26 12.67
C GLY A 275 -7.40 -6.05 14.18
N GLN A 276 -6.37 -5.89 15.01
CA GLN A 276 -6.51 -5.68 16.46
C GLN A 276 -6.01 -4.28 16.85
N LEU A 277 -6.71 -3.65 17.81
CA LEU A 277 -6.30 -2.38 18.39
C LEU A 277 -5.48 -2.63 19.65
N LEU A 278 -4.29 -2.03 19.71
CA LEU A 278 -3.38 -2.07 20.87
C LEU A 278 -3.11 -3.49 21.40
N PRO A 279 -2.80 -4.49 20.55
CA PRO A 279 -2.52 -5.83 21.02
C PRO A 279 -1.26 -5.90 21.89
N ASP A 280 -1.14 -6.95 22.68
CA ASP A 280 0.10 -7.33 23.35
C ASP A 280 0.89 -8.29 22.45
N ILE A 281 2.20 -8.11 22.38
CA ILE A 281 3.14 -9.03 21.71
C ILE A 281 4.04 -9.61 22.78
N THR A 282 3.92 -10.91 23.05
CA THR A 282 4.67 -11.56 24.12
C THR A 282 5.99 -12.13 23.64
N MET A 283 7.07 -11.87 24.41
CA MET A 283 8.41 -12.45 24.25
C MET A 283 8.97 -12.88 25.61
N GLN A 284 9.90 -13.86 25.59
CA GLN A 284 10.70 -14.19 26.78
C GLN A 284 11.92 -13.24 26.88
N PRO A 285 12.44 -12.96 28.07
CA PRO A 285 13.68 -12.20 28.21
C PRO A 285 14.82 -12.87 27.45
N GLY A 286 15.55 -12.11 26.60
CA GLY A 286 16.63 -12.61 25.75
C GLY A 286 16.19 -13.39 24.50
N GLU A 287 14.89 -13.58 24.27
CA GLU A 287 14.34 -14.14 23.03
C GLU A 287 14.58 -13.18 21.87
N ALA A 288 14.97 -13.72 20.71
CA ALA A 288 14.96 -13.00 19.45
C ALA A 288 13.81 -13.50 18.58
N GLN A 289 13.06 -12.58 18.00
CA GLN A 289 11.99 -12.86 17.02
C GLN A 289 12.25 -12.11 15.73
N ARG A 290 11.89 -12.70 14.58
CA ARG A 290 11.86 -12.03 13.29
C ARG A 290 10.47 -11.41 13.08
N TRP A 291 10.43 -10.12 12.83
CA TRP A 291 9.20 -9.42 12.51
C TRP A 291 9.21 -8.97 11.05
N ARG A 292 8.17 -9.34 10.32
CA ARG A 292 7.86 -8.91 8.97
C ARG A 292 6.71 -7.90 9.04
N VAL A 293 6.97 -6.64 8.72
CA VAL A 293 5.99 -5.56 8.90
C VAL A 293 5.70 -4.88 7.57
N VAL A 294 4.43 -4.81 7.21
CA VAL A 294 3.96 -4.03 6.06
C VAL A 294 3.10 -2.85 6.53
N ALA A 295 3.39 -1.66 6.02
CA ALA A 295 2.55 -0.48 6.18
C ALA A 295 1.46 -0.45 5.10
N ALA A 296 0.42 -1.26 5.27
CA ALA A 296 -0.76 -1.26 4.40
C ALA A 296 -1.67 -0.05 4.73
N THR A 297 -1.06 1.12 4.78
CA THR A 297 -1.73 2.39 5.08
C THR A 297 -1.97 3.14 3.77
N PRO A 298 -3.17 3.62 3.50
CA PRO A 298 -3.43 4.37 2.27
C PRO A 298 -2.81 5.77 2.27
N HIS A 299 -2.31 6.24 3.42
CA HIS A 299 -1.89 7.64 3.53
C HIS A 299 -0.77 7.89 4.53
N ARG A 300 -0.78 7.19 5.69
CA ARG A 300 0.12 7.49 6.81
C ARG A 300 1.46 6.80 6.67
N SER A 301 2.56 7.54 6.86
CA SER A 301 3.87 6.95 7.17
C SER A 301 3.94 6.55 8.63
N ILE A 302 4.56 5.43 8.91
CA ILE A 302 4.74 4.86 10.25
C ILE A 302 6.22 4.93 10.62
N TRP A 303 6.59 5.85 11.51
CA TRP A 303 7.93 5.87 12.07
C TRP A 303 7.96 4.96 13.30
N LEU A 304 8.21 3.67 13.01
CA LEU A 304 8.10 2.57 13.96
C LEU A 304 9.20 2.63 15.02
N HIS A 305 8.80 2.55 16.28
CA HIS A 305 9.67 2.50 17.44
C HIS A 305 9.17 1.48 18.46
N VAL A 306 10.08 0.70 19.04
CA VAL A 306 9.81 -0.16 20.19
C VAL A 306 10.61 0.36 21.38
N GLU A 307 9.92 0.83 22.39
CA GLU A 307 10.53 1.45 23.57
C GLU A 307 11.59 0.53 24.21
N GLY A 308 12.78 1.07 24.44
CA GLY A 308 13.89 0.35 25.08
C GLY A 308 14.53 -0.75 24.24
N HIS A 309 14.17 -0.90 22.95
CA HIS A 309 14.69 -1.95 22.08
C HIS A 309 15.28 -1.40 20.79
N THR A 310 16.31 -2.08 20.29
CA THR A 310 16.89 -1.83 18.96
C THR A 310 16.27 -2.78 17.96
N LEU A 311 15.89 -2.25 16.80
CA LEU A 311 15.38 -3.01 15.66
C LEU A 311 16.56 -3.36 14.75
N HIS A 312 16.92 -4.63 14.64
CA HIS A 312 18.00 -5.08 13.76
C HIS A 312 17.40 -5.37 12.38
N GLN A 313 17.36 -4.35 11.54
CA GLN A 313 16.73 -4.44 10.21
C GLN A 313 17.51 -5.40 9.31
N ILE A 314 16.82 -6.33 8.67
CA ILE A 314 17.40 -7.39 7.83
C ILE A 314 16.92 -7.34 6.38
N GLY A 315 15.93 -6.50 6.07
CA GLY A 315 15.43 -6.28 4.72
C GLY A 315 14.52 -5.08 4.61
N THR A 316 14.37 -4.58 3.37
CA THR A 316 13.45 -3.50 2.98
C THR A 316 12.76 -3.90 1.69
N ASP A 317 11.45 -3.66 1.60
CA ASP A 317 10.63 -3.86 0.40
C ASP A 317 10.84 -5.23 -0.26
N GLY A 318 10.92 -6.29 0.58
CA GLY A 318 11.08 -7.68 0.14
C GLY A 318 12.52 -8.09 -0.20
N ILE A 319 13.51 -7.18 -0.08
CA ILE A 319 14.90 -7.47 -0.45
C ILE A 319 15.77 -7.49 0.81
N PRO A 320 16.46 -8.62 1.09
CA PRO A 320 17.29 -8.76 2.27
C PRO A 320 18.60 -7.95 2.19
N TYR A 321 19.20 -7.69 3.34
CA TYR A 321 20.53 -7.11 3.48
C TYR A 321 21.59 -8.20 3.62
N ALA A 322 22.87 -7.84 3.39
CA ALA A 322 23.99 -8.74 3.64
C ALA A 322 24.26 -8.98 5.14
N SER A 323 23.83 -8.06 6.00
CA SER A 323 23.97 -8.15 7.45
C SER A 323 22.91 -7.33 8.17
N PRO A 324 22.54 -7.68 9.43
CA PRO A 324 21.61 -6.90 10.21
C PRO A 324 22.10 -5.48 10.48
N ARG A 325 21.21 -4.50 10.33
CA ARG A 325 21.49 -3.07 10.57
C ARG A 325 20.73 -2.58 11.79
N PRO A 326 21.41 -2.24 12.89
CA PRO A 326 20.72 -1.75 14.08
C PRO A 326 20.09 -0.38 13.83
N ARG A 327 18.81 -0.25 14.16
CA ARG A 327 18.02 0.96 13.99
C ARG A 327 17.26 1.27 15.29
N PRO A 328 17.28 2.50 15.80
CA PRO A 328 16.39 2.89 16.90
C PRO A 328 14.93 3.02 16.44
N HIS A 329 14.74 3.38 15.18
CA HIS A 329 13.45 3.54 14.52
C HIS A 329 13.56 3.03 13.08
N ILE A 330 12.44 2.56 12.53
CA ILE A 330 12.32 2.23 11.11
C ILE A 330 11.19 3.07 10.53
N MET A 331 11.47 3.82 9.47
CA MET A 331 10.44 4.55 8.74
C MET A 331 9.83 3.63 7.68
N LEU A 332 8.52 3.49 7.75
CA LEU A 332 7.69 2.83 6.76
C LEU A 332 6.77 3.88 6.15
N ALA A 333 7.03 4.33 4.95
CA ALA A 333 6.03 5.08 4.18
C ALA A 333 4.86 4.16 3.84
N ALA A 334 3.75 4.73 3.38
CA ALA A 334 2.66 3.93 2.83
C ALA A 334 3.21 2.95 1.79
N ALA A 335 2.89 1.68 1.90
CA ALA A 335 3.35 0.52 1.13
C ALA A 335 4.71 -0.08 1.50
N ASN A 336 5.59 0.62 2.21
CA ASN A 336 6.88 0.03 2.56
C ASN A 336 6.72 -1.21 3.44
N ARG A 337 7.69 -2.11 3.29
CA ARG A 337 7.86 -3.27 4.15
C ARG A 337 9.23 -3.21 4.79
N ALA A 338 9.27 -3.65 6.04
CA ALA A 338 10.53 -3.89 6.73
C ALA A 338 10.53 -5.25 7.38
N GLU A 339 11.67 -5.91 7.28
CA GLU A 339 11.95 -7.09 8.08
C GLU A 339 13.06 -6.77 9.06
N PHE A 340 12.87 -7.17 10.32
CA PHE A 340 13.87 -6.93 11.35
C PHE A 340 13.81 -7.98 12.44
N ILE A 341 14.93 -8.14 13.14
CA ILE A 341 15.02 -8.96 14.34
C ILE A 341 14.94 -8.03 15.55
N ILE A 342 14.07 -8.38 16.49
CA ILE A 342 14.03 -7.75 17.81
C ILE A 342 14.44 -8.77 18.86
N LYS A 343 15.38 -8.39 19.74
CA LYS A 343 15.79 -9.20 20.88
C LYS A 343 15.24 -8.58 22.15
N ALA A 344 14.41 -9.32 22.87
CA ALA A 344 13.77 -8.84 24.09
C ALA A 344 14.80 -8.59 25.19
N GLY A 345 14.66 -7.45 25.85
CA GLY A 345 15.46 -7.05 27.01
C GLY A 345 14.95 -7.66 28.33
N GLU A 346 14.99 -6.86 29.39
CA GLU A 346 14.52 -7.24 30.73
C GLU A 346 13.00 -7.41 30.78
N PRO A 347 12.48 -8.19 31.72
CA PRO A 347 11.03 -8.32 31.94
C PRO A 347 10.35 -6.95 32.14
N GLY A 348 9.25 -6.72 31.40
CA GLY A 348 8.55 -5.45 31.46
C GLY A 348 7.47 -5.33 30.38
N ARG A 349 6.89 -4.15 30.30
CA ARG A 349 5.92 -3.76 29.26
C ARG A 349 6.46 -2.53 28.54
N TYR A 350 6.69 -2.65 27.26
CA TYR A 350 7.29 -1.63 26.41
C TYR A 350 6.32 -1.24 25.31
N ARG A 351 6.07 0.05 25.16
CA ARG A 351 5.14 0.51 24.11
C ARG A 351 5.80 0.43 22.73
N ILE A 352 4.97 0.07 21.75
CA ILE A 352 5.29 0.13 20.33
C ILE A 352 4.55 1.35 19.79
N TYR A 353 5.28 2.23 19.09
CA TYR A 353 4.73 3.51 18.63
C TYR A 353 4.91 3.69 17.11
N ALA A 354 3.95 4.39 16.50
CA ALA A 354 4.24 5.29 15.40
C ALA A 354 4.63 6.64 16.03
N GLU A 355 5.89 7.03 15.87
CA GLU A 355 6.39 8.30 16.40
C GLU A 355 5.75 9.50 15.70
N ALA A 356 5.80 10.67 16.36
CA ALA A 356 5.32 11.90 15.75
C ALA A 356 6.13 12.21 14.48
N TYR A 357 5.43 12.47 13.38
CA TYR A 357 6.08 12.68 12.10
C TYR A 357 5.32 13.70 11.22
N ASP A 358 6.08 14.57 10.56
CA ASP A 358 5.55 15.54 9.60
C ASP A 358 5.74 15.05 8.17
N GLN A 359 4.61 14.72 7.52
CA GLN A 359 4.57 14.34 6.10
C GLN A 359 4.36 15.55 5.17
N GLY A 360 4.40 16.77 5.69
CA GLY A 360 4.10 18.00 4.94
C GLY A 360 2.60 18.28 4.79
N HIS A 361 1.73 17.54 5.48
CA HIS A 361 0.29 17.79 5.40
C HIS A 361 -0.11 19.10 6.07
N PRO A 362 -1.11 19.83 5.51
CA PRO A 362 -1.73 20.93 6.21
C PRO A 362 -2.30 20.47 7.55
N GLY A 363 -1.98 21.17 8.61
CA GLY A 363 -2.34 20.77 9.97
C GLY A 363 -1.16 20.28 10.80
N GLY A 364 0.04 20.22 10.18
CA GLY A 364 1.29 19.93 10.86
C GLY A 364 1.53 18.43 11.11
N PRO A 365 2.52 18.11 11.97
CA PRO A 365 2.94 16.75 12.20
C PRO A 365 1.83 15.88 12.81
N ARG A 366 1.77 14.64 12.38
CA ARG A 366 0.93 13.63 13.00
C ARG A 366 1.45 13.35 14.42
N PRO A 367 0.57 13.25 15.43
CA PRO A 367 1.00 12.96 16.79
C PRO A 367 1.54 11.54 16.91
N ARG A 368 2.38 11.34 17.92
CA ARG A 368 2.79 10.01 18.37
C ARG A 368 1.57 9.15 18.71
N LEU A 369 1.54 7.94 18.19
CA LEU A 369 0.42 7.01 18.36
C LEU A 369 0.90 5.67 18.91
N PRO A 370 0.35 5.14 20.02
CA PRO A 370 0.62 3.78 20.44
C PRO A 370 -0.03 2.79 19.46
N LEU A 371 0.73 1.77 19.06
CA LEU A 371 0.29 0.73 18.13
C LEU A 371 0.03 -0.61 18.85
N ALA A 372 0.92 -0.95 19.79
CA ALA A 372 0.90 -2.22 20.51
C ALA A 372 1.71 -2.12 21.81
N THR A 373 1.78 -3.22 22.56
CA THR A 373 2.68 -3.36 23.71
C THR A 373 3.51 -4.63 23.57
N LEU A 374 4.83 -4.51 23.59
CA LEU A 374 5.73 -5.63 23.79
C LEU A 374 5.72 -6.02 25.26
N VAL A 375 5.35 -7.26 25.57
CA VAL A 375 5.29 -7.82 26.93
C VAL A 375 6.40 -8.83 27.10
N VAL A 376 7.45 -8.45 27.79
CA VAL A 376 8.58 -9.33 28.09
C VAL A 376 8.33 -10.03 29.42
N ARG A 377 8.16 -11.37 29.37
CA ARG A 377 7.87 -12.18 30.55
C ARG A 377 8.28 -13.64 30.35
N GLY A 378 8.40 -14.35 31.43
CA GLY A 378 8.70 -15.80 31.41
C GLY A 378 10.15 -16.11 31.77
N LYS A 379 10.63 -17.26 31.32
CA LYS A 379 11.97 -17.73 31.64
C LYS A 379 13.00 -17.06 30.71
N GLN A 380 14.15 -16.66 31.30
CA GLN A 380 15.28 -16.15 30.52
C GLN A 380 15.75 -17.18 29.51
N VAL A 381 15.90 -16.75 28.28
CA VAL A 381 16.53 -17.51 27.17
C VAL A 381 17.70 -16.69 26.60
N ASN A 382 18.46 -17.27 25.71
CA ASN A 382 19.53 -16.55 25.01
C ASN A 382 19.52 -16.96 23.54
N SER A 383 18.65 -16.34 22.77
CA SER A 383 18.60 -16.56 21.32
C SER A 383 19.85 -15.98 20.65
N PRO A 384 20.49 -16.72 19.76
CA PRO A 384 21.58 -16.19 18.94
C PRO A 384 21.07 -15.10 17.99
N MET A 385 22.00 -14.24 17.54
CA MET A 385 21.73 -13.20 16.54
C MET A 385 22.66 -13.43 15.35
N PRO A 386 22.18 -13.40 14.11
CA PRO A 386 23.03 -13.55 12.94
C PRO A 386 23.96 -12.33 12.81
N SER A 387 25.19 -12.57 12.41
CA SER A 387 26.15 -11.51 12.07
C SER A 387 26.19 -11.25 10.55
N THR A 388 25.83 -12.25 9.77
CA THR A 388 25.72 -12.21 8.32
C THR A 388 24.36 -12.77 7.91
N LEU A 389 23.87 -12.34 6.78
CA LEU A 389 22.60 -12.81 6.19
C LEU A 389 22.91 -13.47 4.83
N VAL A 390 22.28 -12.97 3.78
CA VAL A 390 22.43 -13.44 2.41
C VAL A 390 22.96 -12.33 1.51
N GLU A 391 23.54 -12.68 0.38
CA GLU A 391 23.95 -11.67 -0.59
C GLU A 391 22.70 -11.04 -1.26
N PRO A 392 22.50 -9.71 -1.14
CA PRO A 392 21.39 -9.06 -1.83
C PRO A 392 21.59 -9.07 -3.36
N PRO A 393 20.53 -8.90 -4.13
CA PRO A 393 20.65 -8.71 -5.59
C PRO A 393 21.63 -7.59 -5.92
N ARG A 394 22.35 -7.74 -7.01
CA ARG A 394 23.27 -6.71 -7.50
C ARG A 394 22.71 -6.05 -8.75
N MET A 395 22.86 -4.73 -8.83
CA MET A 395 22.62 -4.02 -10.08
C MET A 395 23.56 -4.59 -11.16
N PRO A 396 23.05 -4.99 -12.34
CA PRO A 396 23.91 -5.44 -13.43
C PRO A 396 24.97 -4.39 -13.82
N ASP A 397 26.16 -4.86 -14.21
CA ASP A 397 27.22 -3.97 -14.72
C ASP A 397 26.93 -3.57 -16.17
N LEU A 398 25.93 -2.73 -16.34
CA LEU A 398 25.49 -2.19 -17.63
C LEU A 398 25.55 -0.67 -17.60
N PRO A 399 25.75 -0.02 -18.76
CA PRO A 399 25.73 1.43 -18.83
C PRO A 399 24.31 1.97 -18.58
N VAL A 400 24.20 3.15 -17.99
CA VAL A 400 22.96 3.91 -17.93
C VAL A 400 22.65 4.43 -19.33
N VAL A 401 21.61 3.90 -19.97
CA VAL A 401 21.27 4.24 -21.36
C VAL A 401 20.49 5.55 -21.45
N ARG A 402 19.75 5.90 -20.41
CA ARG A 402 18.92 7.12 -20.39
C ARG A 402 18.82 7.72 -19.00
N ARG A 403 18.73 9.07 -18.95
CA ARG A 403 18.39 9.84 -17.77
C ARG A 403 17.10 10.61 -18.02
N ARG A 404 16.17 10.54 -17.06
CA ARG A 404 14.88 11.23 -17.15
C ARG A 404 14.68 12.13 -15.95
N THR A 405 13.82 13.12 -16.09
CA THR A 405 13.29 13.91 -14.98
C THR A 405 11.78 13.84 -15.01
N LEU A 406 11.16 13.50 -13.89
CA LEU A 406 9.72 13.51 -13.69
C LEU A 406 9.38 14.50 -12.59
N VAL A 407 8.37 15.34 -12.81
CA VAL A 407 7.96 16.39 -11.87
C VAL A 407 6.62 16.03 -11.25
N PHE A 408 6.60 15.91 -9.92
CA PHE A 408 5.41 15.64 -9.12
C PHE A 408 4.89 16.94 -8.53
N SER A 409 3.61 17.24 -8.74
CA SER A 409 3.02 18.51 -8.31
C SER A 409 1.53 18.36 -8.00
N GLY A 410 1.01 19.22 -7.11
CA GLY A 410 -0.42 19.34 -6.84
C GLY A 410 -1.00 20.60 -7.49
N ASP A 411 -2.08 20.50 -8.26
CA ASP A 411 -2.90 21.68 -8.63
C ASP A 411 -3.98 21.94 -7.59
N ILE A 412 -3.59 22.71 -6.57
CA ILE A 412 -4.47 23.12 -5.49
C ILE A 412 -5.41 24.28 -5.86
N THR A 413 -5.26 24.82 -7.06
CA THR A 413 -6.02 26.02 -7.47
C THR A 413 -7.37 25.66 -8.09
N GLY A 414 -7.57 24.38 -8.41
CA GLY A 414 -8.81 23.91 -9.05
C GLY A 414 -9.08 24.56 -10.40
N ARG A 415 -8.02 25.01 -11.11
CA ARG A 415 -8.13 25.70 -12.41
C ARG A 415 -8.91 24.89 -13.44
N THR A 416 -8.93 23.59 -13.29
CA THR A 416 -9.67 22.69 -14.18
C THR A 416 -11.15 22.56 -13.85
N GLY A 417 -11.61 23.14 -12.73
CA GLY A 417 -13.00 22.99 -12.25
C GLY A 417 -13.33 21.63 -11.62
N MET A 418 -12.36 20.71 -11.57
CA MET A 418 -12.52 19.34 -11.02
C MET A 418 -12.03 19.18 -9.57
N GLY A 419 -11.64 20.27 -8.91
CA GLY A 419 -11.09 20.23 -7.55
C GLY A 419 -9.57 20.09 -7.55
N ILE A 420 -9.02 19.55 -6.46
CA ILE A 420 -7.57 19.34 -6.32
C ILE A 420 -7.17 18.12 -7.12
N GLN A 421 -6.15 18.29 -7.95
CA GLN A 421 -5.54 17.24 -8.76
C GLN A 421 -4.09 17.07 -8.36
N PHE A 422 -3.59 15.86 -8.48
CA PHE A 422 -2.19 15.54 -8.30
C PHE A 422 -1.61 15.06 -9.64
N LEU A 423 -0.49 15.64 -10.03
CA LEU A 423 0.00 15.56 -11.41
C LEU A 423 1.42 15.01 -11.47
N ILE A 424 1.72 14.28 -12.54
CA ILE A 424 3.09 13.97 -12.95
C ILE A 424 3.34 14.66 -14.29
N ASP A 425 4.40 15.48 -14.39
CA ASP A 425 4.71 16.32 -15.55
C ASP A 425 3.52 17.16 -16.03
N GLY A 426 2.73 17.66 -15.07
CA GLY A 426 1.55 18.47 -15.33
C GLY A 426 0.34 17.73 -15.91
N LYS A 427 0.35 16.39 -15.86
CA LYS A 427 -0.69 15.51 -16.40
C LYS A 427 -1.33 14.66 -15.30
N GLU A 428 -2.61 14.40 -15.42
CA GLU A 428 -3.33 13.38 -14.68
C GLU A 428 -3.20 12.02 -15.36
N MET A 429 -3.50 10.96 -14.62
CA MET A 429 -3.59 9.60 -15.15
C MET A 429 -4.52 9.54 -16.38
N ASP A 430 -4.07 8.85 -17.39
CA ASP A 430 -4.82 8.53 -18.60
C ASP A 430 -4.47 7.10 -19.03
N HIS A 431 -5.44 6.21 -18.94
CA HIS A 431 -5.26 4.79 -19.22
C HIS A 431 -4.86 4.51 -20.68
N GLU A 432 -5.22 5.38 -21.62
CA GLU A 432 -4.91 5.18 -23.05
C GLU A 432 -3.52 5.71 -23.45
N ARG A 433 -2.96 6.61 -22.63
CA ARG A 433 -1.67 7.24 -22.92
C ARG A 433 -0.52 6.36 -22.42
N ILE A 434 0.63 6.44 -23.08
CA ILE A 434 1.93 6.00 -22.56
C ILE A 434 2.70 7.26 -22.17
N ASP A 435 2.99 7.41 -20.86
CA ASP A 435 3.73 8.57 -20.35
C ASP A 435 5.23 8.35 -20.43
N THR A 436 5.67 7.14 -20.16
CA THR A 436 7.08 6.76 -20.17
C THR A 436 7.26 5.42 -20.88
N GLU A 437 8.23 5.35 -21.77
CA GLU A 437 8.63 4.13 -22.44
C GLU A 437 10.09 3.83 -22.15
N VAL A 438 10.40 2.58 -21.84
CA VAL A 438 11.73 2.09 -21.48
C VAL A 438 12.02 0.80 -22.24
N GLU A 439 13.30 0.54 -22.49
CA GLU A 439 13.75 -0.69 -23.16
C GLU A 439 14.09 -1.76 -22.11
N ALA A 440 13.51 -2.94 -22.25
CA ALA A 440 13.82 -4.10 -21.43
C ALA A 440 15.30 -4.51 -21.57
N GLY A 441 15.92 -5.00 -20.51
CA GLY A 441 17.35 -5.34 -20.47
C GLY A 441 18.28 -4.14 -20.25
N THR A 442 17.77 -2.95 -19.97
CA THR A 442 18.58 -1.72 -19.82
C THR A 442 18.53 -1.14 -18.40
N ILE A 443 19.47 -0.23 -18.12
CA ILE A 443 19.47 0.56 -16.90
C ILE A 443 19.17 2.02 -17.23
N GLU A 444 18.21 2.60 -16.51
CA GLU A 444 17.97 4.04 -16.54
C GLU A 444 18.18 4.69 -15.17
N GLU A 445 18.48 5.99 -15.16
CA GLU A 445 18.43 6.84 -13.97
C GLU A 445 17.29 7.85 -14.12
N TRP A 446 16.41 7.89 -13.10
CA TRP A 446 15.31 8.84 -13.06
C TRP A 446 15.49 9.81 -11.91
N THR A 447 15.42 11.12 -12.19
CA THR A 447 15.36 12.16 -11.17
C THR A 447 13.92 12.57 -10.97
N LEU A 448 13.38 12.27 -9.79
CA LEU A 448 12.04 12.65 -9.40
C LEU A 448 12.11 13.97 -8.62
N VAL A 449 11.32 14.95 -9.03
CA VAL A 449 11.30 16.30 -8.46
C VAL A 449 9.95 16.57 -7.85
N ASN A 450 9.91 17.05 -6.62
CA ASN A 450 8.68 17.44 -5.93
C ASN A 450 8.52 18.95 -5.90
N GLU A 451 7.43 19.46 -6.44
CA GLU A 451 7.10 20.89 -6.45
C GLU A 451 6.06 21.29 -5.41
N ASP A 452 5.66 20.39 -4.52
CA ASP A 452 4.70 20.70 -3.45
C ASP A 452 5.22 20.44 -2.03
N ILE A 453 4.35 20.61 -1.04
CA ILE A 453 4.69 20.50 0.39
C ILE A 453 4.62 19.08 0.93
N PHE A 454 3.94 18.17 0.22
CA PHE A 454 3.76 16.81 0.68
C PHE A 454 5.01 15.99 0.43
N GLN A 455 5.28 15.01 1.28
CA GLN A 455 6.11 13.89 0.91
C GLN A 455 5.28 12.92 0.07
N HIS A 456 5.84 12.49 -1.06
CA HIS A 456 5.20 11.49 -1.90
C HIS A 456 6.00 10.19 -1.85
N PRO A 457 5.49 9.10 -1.25
CA PRO A 457 6.05 7.77 -1.46
C PRO A 457 5.79 7.37 -2.90
N ILE A 458 6.82 7.30 -3.71
CA ILE A 458 6.69 6.93 -5.13
C ILE A 458 7.02 5.46 -5.29
N HIS A 459 6.05 4.72 -5.81
CA HIS A 459 6.14 3.32 -6.16
C HIS A 459 6.28 3.15 -7.68
N ILE A 460 7.10 2.18 -8.10
CA ILE A 460 7.28 1.79 -9.48
C ILE A 460 7.03 0.29 -9.59
N HIS A 461 6.03 -0.09 -10.39
CA HIS A 461 5.61 -1.47 -10.54
C HIS A 461 6.69 -2.34 -11.15
N VAL A 462 6.75 -3.57 -10.68
CA VAL A 462 7.53 -4.73 -11.09
C VAL A 462 9.05 -4.57 -11.10
N ASN A 463 9.59 -3.38 -10.89
CA ASN A 463 11.03 -3.13 -10.95
C ASN A 463 11.52 -2.44 -9.67
N PRO A 464 12.29 -3.12 -8.82
CA PRO A 464 12.96 -2.48 -7.70
C PRO A 464 14.11 -1.58 -8.18
N PHE A 465 14.44 -0.58 -7.37
CA PHE A 465 15.46 0.42 -7.69
C PHE A 465 16.36 0.74 -6.49
N GLN A 466 17.51 1.35 -6.77
CA GLN A 466 18.40 1.92 -5.75
C GLN A 466 18.37 3.44 -5.83
N VAL A 467 18.39 4.10 -4.68
CA VAL A 467 18.44 5.57 -4.59
C VAL A 467 19.89 6.00 -4.57
N VAL A 468 20.31 6.78 -5.56
CA VAL A 468 21.72 7.19 -5.75
C VAL A 468 22.01 8.62 -5.27
N ASP A 469 21.00 9.48 -5.17
CA ASP A 469 21.11 10.86 -4.64
C ASP A 469 19.77 11.30 -4.06
N VAL A 470 19.80 12.05 -2.96
CA VAL A 470 18.61 12.68 -2.35
C VAL A 470 18.94 14.10 -1.95
N GLN A 471 18.07 15.05 -2.31
CA GLN A 471 18.21 16.47 -1.95
C GLN A 471 16.88 17.01 -1.42
N GLY A 472 16.95 17.93 -0.46
CA GLY A 472 15.77 18.54 0.15
C GLY A 472 15.25 17.83 1.39
N ILE A 473 16.00 16.87 1.96
CA ILE A 473 15.68 16.30 3.27
C ILE A 473 15.65 17.44 4.30
N PRO A 474 14.57 17.55 5.11
CA PRO A 474 14.49 18.56 6.15
C PRO A 474 15.68 18.46 7.13
N PRO A 475 16.32 19.57 7.50
CA PRO A 475 17.43 19.54 8.44
C PRO A 475 17.06 18.88 9.77
N GLY A 476 17.87 17.88 10.19
CA GLY A 476 17.65 17.14 11.44
C GLY A 476 16.64 16.01 11.36
N ASP A 477 16.02 15.77 10.22
CA ASP A 477 15.15 14.61 10.02
C ASP A 477 15.98 13.33 9.81
N THR A 478 16.01 12.47 10.82
CA THR A 478 16.76 11.21 10.83
C THR A 478 15.94 10.02 10.33
N SER A 479 14.74 10.25 9.83
CA SER A 479 13.84 9.19 9.34
C SER A 479 14.20 8.68 7.94
N TRP A 480 15.16 9.31 7.26
CA TRP A 480 15.56 8.97 5.91
C TRP A 480 16.68 7.93 5.89
N ASN A 481 16.43 6.84 5.18
CA ASN A 481 17.47 5.89 4.85
C ASN A 481 17.95 6.16 3.41
N THR A 482 19.17 6.67 3.28
CA THR A 482 19.81 7.00 2.01
C THR A 482 21.01 6.12 1.71
N GLU A 483 21.08 4.94 2.32
CA GLU A 483 22.16 3.98 2.07
C GLU A 483 22.08 3.46 0.63
N PRO A 484 23.15 3.58 -0.17
CA PRO A 484 23.07 3.37 -1.62
C PRO A 484 22.92 1.90 -2.05
N ASP A 485 23.15 0.97 -1.14
CA ASP A 485 23.03 -0.47 -1.37
C ASP A 485 21.63 -1.02 -0.99
N VAL A 486 20.73 -0.16 -0.53
CA VAL A 486 19.36 -0.54 -0.22
C VAL A 486 18.51 -0.52 -1.49
N TRP A 487 17.78 -1.61 -1.68
CA TRP A 487 16.78 -1.72 -2.72
C TRP A 487 15.41 -1.30 -2.20
N TRP A 488 14.69 -0.58 -3.05
CA TRP A 488 13.35 -0.07 -2.81
C TRP A 488 12.43 -0.42 -3.97
N ASP A 489 11.16 -0.53 -3.72
CA ASP A 489 10.13 -0.37 -4.74
C ASP A 489 9.26 0.87 -4.48
N THR A 490 9.35 1.40 -3.25
CA THR A 490 8.64 2.61 -2.83
C THR A 490 9.59 3.49 -2.01
N PHE A 491 9.84 4.73 -2.47
CA PHE A 491 10.71 5.67 -1.75
C PHE A 491 10.07 7.04 -1.63
N ARG A 492 10.27 7.71 -0.48
CA ARG A 492 9.69 9.03 -0.20
C ARG A 492 10.39 10.12 -0.99
N LEU A 493 9.63 10.93 -1.70
CA LEU A 493 10.09 12.13 -2.38
C LEU A 493 9.99 13.34 -1.42
N PRO A 494 11.11 14.02 -1.07
CA PRO A 494 11.10 15.10 -0.09
C PRO A 494 10.24 16.29 -0.53
N PRO A 495 9.60 17.03 0.40
CA PRO A 495 8.89 18.26 0.06
C PRO A 495 9.83 19.28 -0.60
N PHE A 496 9.45 19.82 -1.75
CA PHE A 496 10.27 20.73 -2.55
C PHE A 496 11.70 20.22 -2.82
N GLY A 497 11.86 18.90 -2.77
CA GLY A 497 13.14 18.23 -2.95
C GLY A 497 13.13 17.33 -4.18
N ARG A 498 14.14 16.49 -4.26
CA ARG A 498 14.29 15.51 -5.33
C ARG A 498 15.11 14.32 -4.88
N TYR A 499 14.97 13.21 -5.58
CA TYR A 499 15.94 12.13 -5.53
C TYR A 499 16.17 11.54 -6.93
N THR A 500 17.33 10.91 -7.09
CA THR A 500 17.66 10.15 -8.31
C THR A 500 17.72 8.69 -7.96
N LEU A 501 16.98 7.88 -8.69
CA LEU A 501 17.01 6.43 -8.62
C LEU A 501 17.72 5.84 -9.82
N ARG A 502 18.26 4.63 -9.64
CA ARG A 502 18.80 3.78 -10.70
C ARG A 502 18.03 2.48 -10.71
N MET A 503 17.53 2.09 -11.86
CA MET A 503 16.65 0.95 -12.04
C MET A 503 17.08 0.11 -13.24
N TYR A 504 17.04 -1.20 -13.07
CA TYR A 504 17.23 -2.18 -14.14
C TYR A 504 15.87 -2.71 -14.58
N PHE A 505 15.56 -2.53 -15.84
CA PHE A 505 14.37 -3.10 -16.46
C PHE A 505 14.67 -4.51 -16.94
N ARG A 506 14.13 -5.50 -16.27
CA ARG A 506 14.39 -6.92 -16.58
C ARG A 506 13.93 -7.28 -18.00
N PRO A 507 14.71 -8.09 -18.76
CA PRO A 507 14.35 -8.45 -20.14
C PRO A 507 13.17 -9.43 -20.23
N ASP A 508 12.87 -10.14 -19.16
CA ASP A 508 11.79 -11.13 -19.05
C ASP A 508 10.47 -10.52 -18.56
N ILE A 509 10.46 -9.25 -18.20
CA ILE A 509 9.26 -8.52 -17.73
C ILE A 509 8.98 -7.38 -18.70
N THR A 510 7.98 -7.54 -19.55
CA THR A 510 7.61 -6.56 -20.56
C THR A 510 6.10 -6.30 -20.51
N GLY A 511 5.70 -5.13 -21.02
CA GLY A 511 4.31 -4.74 -21.09
C GLY A 511 4.03 -3.40 -20.43
N LYS A 512 2.76 -3.04 -20.40
CA LYS A 512 2.28 -1.78 -19.84
C LYS A 512 2.02 -1.92 -18.34
N THR A 513 2.57 -1.01 -17.57
CA THR A 513 2.40 -0.91 -16.12
C THR A 513 2.30 0.56 -15.68
N VAL A 514 2.51 0.87 -14.41
CA VAL A 514 2.40 2.22 -13.84
C VAL A 514 3.54 2.55 -12.88
N TYR A 515 3.71 3.84 -12.61
CA TYR A 515 4.39 4.39 -11.44
C TYR A 515 3.53 5.49 -10.84
N HIS A 516 3.49 5.60 -9.52
CA HIS A 516 2.54 6.50 -8.85
C HIS A 516 2.97 6.89 -7.43
N CYS A 517 2.30 7.88 -6.89
CA CYS A 517 2.38 8.19 -5.46
C CYS A 517 1.55 7.18 -4.66
N HIS A 518 2.12 6.56 -3.63
CA HIS A 518 1.40 5.62 -2.77
C HIS A 518 0.67 6.27 -1.58
N ILE A 519 0.51 7.59 -1.60
CA ILE A 519 -0.62 8.23 -0.92
C ILE A 519 -1.82 8.01 -1.84
N LEU A 520 -2.61 6.98 -1.56
CA LEU A 520 -3.65 6.49 -2.46
C LEU A 520 -4.70 7.55 -2.83
N PRO A 521 -5.09 8.52 -1.95
CA PRO A 521 -5.89 9.66 -2.38
C PRO A 521 -5.23 10.56 -3.43
N HIS A 522 -3.88 10.61 -3.50
CA HIS A 522 -3.17 11.34 -4.56
C HIS A 522 -3.17 10.53 -5.85
N GLU A 523 -2.94 9.21 -5.75
CA GLU A 523 -3.04 8.26 -6.86
C GLU A 523 -4.41 8.34 -7.54
N ASP A 524 -5.50 8.13 -6.77
CA ASP A 524 -6.89 8.17 -7.25
C ASP A 524 -7.29 9.53 -7.86
N ARG A 525 -6.50 10.58 -7.60
CA ARG A 525 -6.69 11.93 -8.16
C ARG A 525 -5.64 12.31 -9.19
N GLY A 526 -5.04 11.32 -9.83
CA GLY A 526 -4.24 11.50 -11.02
C GLY A 526 -2.72 11.42 -10.85
N MET A 527 -2.15 11.28 -9.62
CA MET A 527 -0.70 11.17 -9.46
C MET A 527 -0.20 9.77 -9.81
N MET A 528 -0.47 9.36 -11.03
CA MET A 528 -0.05 8.11 -11.63
C MET A 528 0.31 8.32 -13.09
N GLY A 529 1.38 7.68 -13.57
CA GLY A 529 1.82 7.68 -14.95
C GLY A 529 1.94 6.27 -15.48
N THR A 530 1.69 6.10 -16.78
CA THR A 530 1.82 4.82 -17.45
C THR A 530 3.24 4.59 -17.90
N LEU A 531 3.71 3.36 -17.72
CA LEU A 531 5.04 2.88 -18.10
C LEU A 531 4.89 1.72 -19.08
N LEU A 532 5.49 1.84 -20.26
CA LEU A 532 5.64 0.72 -21.19
C LEU A 532 7.08 0.19 -21.11
N ILE A 533 7.23 -1.07 -20.77
CA ILE A 533 8.51 -1.80 -20.86
C ILE A 533 8.51 -2.55 -22.19
N ASP A 534 9.24 -2.02 -23.17
CA ASP A 534 9.29 -2.56 -24.54
C ASP A 534 10.44 -3.57 -24.69
N PRO A 535 10.18 -4.77 -25.20
CA PRO A 535 11.23 -5.76 -25.46
C PRO A 535 12.24 -5.35 -26.55
N HIS A 536 11.94 -4.39 -27.41
CA HIS A 536 12.70 -4.12 -28.62
C HIS A 536 13.18 -2.68 -28.80
N GLY A 537 12.83 -1.75 -27.92
CA GLY A 537 13.26 -0.34 -28.03
C GLY A 537 12.81 0.36 -29.34
N GLN A 538 11.82 -0.15 -30.02
CA GLN A 538 11.33 0.37 -31.29
C GLN A 538 9.94 0.99 -31.20
N TYR A 539 9.86 2.19 -30.59
CA TYR A 539 8.72 3.06 -30.89
C TYR A 539 9.22 4.27 -31.70
N PRO A 540 8.77 4.45 -32.96
CA PRO A 540 9.10 5.62 -33.75
C PRO A 540 8.25 6.81 -33.30
N GLY A 541 8.66 7.54 -32.27
CA GLY A 541 7.87 8.67 -31.78
C GLY A 541 8.52 9.58 -30.74
N GLY A 542 9.66 9.23 -30.20
CA GLY A 542 10.39 10.06 -29.26
C GLY A 542 11.42 10.94 -29.95
N GLY A 543 11.02 12.10 -30.46
CA GLY A 543 11.93 13.20 -30.76
C GLY A 543 12.44 13.86 -29.46
N PRO A 544 13.63 14.55 -29.48
CA PRO A 544 14.31 15.09 -28.31
C PRO A 544 13.50 16.13 -27.56
#